data_c00f5df6f1ec9e22de590cb5abcee970
#
_entry.id   c00f5df6f1ec9e22de590cb5abcee970
#
_cell.length_a   1.000
_cell.length_b   1.000
_cell.length_c   1.000
_cell.angle_alpha   90.00
_cell.angle_beta   90.00
_cell.angle_gamma   90.00
#
_symmetry.space_group_name_H-M   'P 1'
#
loop_
_entity.id
_entity.type
_entity.pdbx_description
1 polymer ?
#
loop_
_entity_poly.entity_id
_entity_poly.type
_entity_poly.pdbx_seq_one_letter_code
_entity_poly.pdbx_strand_id
1 'polypeptide(L)'
;MTEPARPVLIQGGMGVGVSGWRLARAVATTGQLGVVSGTALDVTLARRLQRGDPGGHLRRALAGFPVPEIAERVLGRYFVPGGIREGKPYRPVPRLGLRGGRDLDELTVVANFAEVFLAKEGHSGPVGVNYLEKIQLATPAAVYGAMLAGVDYVLMGAGIPVEIPRLLDALAEHRPGHISVTVADEGAGGPSSGPSGGPSVGTTGGTTGGTASGTASGTASGTTSGTTSGTTSGTTGGEGRMIGIDPVALLGRRLPPLPRPRFLAIVSSHVLAAYLARKPLTRPDGFVIETPVAGGHSAPPRGRLVVDAAGEPVYGPRDEADLAMMAALGLPFWLAGGYGTPAGLERALAAGADGIQVGSAFALCRESGLDPALRRRLRRRADLVRNDPRASPTGFPFKVAAVPGTLSEQDVYEARPRLCDLGYLRTPYEKADGSVGYRCAAEPVDVYVRKGRPAEETDGRRCLCNGLLAAIGLGQRRPGGYAEPPLLTLGQDLGFLDGLPDDYSAADVVARILLGAHV
;
A
#
# COMPACT_ATOMS: atom_id res chain seq x y z
N MET A 1 -9.19 31.27 6.19
CA MET A 1 -7.92 30.49 6.37
C MET A 1 -7.40 30.18 4.99
N THR A 2 -6.21 30.61 4.63
CA THR A 2 -5.58 30.24 3.35
C THR A 2 -5.31 28.75 3.35
N GLU A 3 -5.69 28.08 2.26
CA GLU A 3 -5.39 26.66 2.07
C GLU A 3 -3.86 26.45 2.17
N PRO A 4 -3.38 25.46 2.98
CA PRO A 4 -1.95 25.23 3.09
C PRO A 4 -1.36 24.90 1.72
N ALA A 5 -0.18 25.45 1.43
CA ALA A 5 0.51 25.23 0.17
C ALA A 5 0.68 23.72 -0.09
N ARG A 6 0.46 23.30 -1.33
CA ARG A 6 0.66 21.90 -1.73
C ARG A 6 2.17 21.58 -1.75
N PRO A 7 2.58 20.39 -1.29
CA PRO A 7 3.98 20.00 -1.37
C PRO A 7 4.42 19.83 -2.83
N VAL A 8 5.57 20.39 -3.18
CA VAL A 8 6.18 20.18 -4.50
C VAL A 8 6.86 18.80 -4.57
N LEU A 9 7.34 18.31 -3.43
CA LEU A 9 8.02 17.03 -3.32
C LEU A 9 7.31 16.14 -2.30
N ILE A 10 6.97 14.92 -2.73
CA ILE A 10 6.46 13.85 -1.87
C ILE A 10 7.55 12.80 -1.70
N GLN A 11 7.95 12.52 -0.46
CA GLN A 11 8.74 11.33 -0.18
C GLN A 11 7.81 10.12 -0.18
N GLY A 12 7.96 9.23 -1.15
CA GLY A 12 7.09 8.08 -1.32
C GLY A 12 7.12 7.12 -0.13
N GLY A 13 5.94 6.59 0.22
CA GLY A 13 5.79 5.61 1.30
C GLY A 13 6.28 4.22 0.89
N MET A 14 7.50 3.85 1.26
CA MET A 14 8.14 2.59 0.89
C MET A 14 8.01 1.55 2.02
N GLY A 15 7.36 0.43 1.71
CA GLY A 15 7.14 -0.70 2.65
C GLY A 15 8.21 -1.78 2.57
N VAL A 16 8.37 -2.57 3.61
CA VAL A 16 7.82 -2.40 4.96
C VAL A 16 8.81 -1.59 5.78
N GLY A 17 8.35 -0.48 6.40
CA GLY A 17 9.15 0.28 7.35
C GLY A 17 10.42 0.94 6.81
N VAL A 18 10.67 0.91 5.48
CA VAL A 18 11.75 1.69 4.83
C VAL A 18 11.46 3.16 5.02
N SER A 19 10.22 3.57 4.72
CA SER A 19 9.69 4.88 5.10
C SER A 19 9.11 4.78 6.51
N GLY A 20 9.96 4.84 7.52
CA GLY A 20 9.56 4.93 8.92
C GLY A 20 9.42 6.40 9.36
N TRP A 21 8.98 6.60 10.60
CA TRP A 21 8.76 7.93 11.17
C TRP A 21 9.99 8.85 11.11
N ARG A 22 11.21 8.30 11.22
CA ARG A 22 12.45 9.10 11.14
C ARG A 22 12.61 9.76 9.78
N LEU A 23 12.41 8.99 8.71
CA LEU A 23 12.49 9.49 7.35
C LEU A 23 11.36 10.48 7.07
N ALA A 24 10.13 10.13 7.38
CA ALA A 24 8.98 11.01 7.17
C ALA A 24 9.13 12.35 7.91
N ARG A 25 9.58 12.30 9.18
CA ARG A 25 9.88 13.52 9.97
C ARG A 25 10.98 14.36 9.34
N ALA A 26 12.09 13.74 8.92
CA ALA A 26 13.20 14.46 8.31
C ALA A 26 12.78 15.22 7.03
N VAL A 27 11.90 14.63 6.22
CA VAL A 27 11.35 15.31 5.05
C VAL A 27 10.32 16.36 5.45
N ALA A 28 9.40 16.06 6.36
CA ALA A 28 8.37 16.99 6.78
C ALA A 28 8.96 18.28 7.41
N THR A 29 10.08 18.19 8.13
CA THR A 29 10.79 19.36 8.67
C THR A 29 11.35 20.28 7.59
N THR A 30 11.49 19.84 6.34
CA THR A 30 11.87 20.70 5.20
C THR A 30 10.67 21.40 4.55
N GLY A 31 9.45 21.21 5.07
CA GLY A 31 8.21 21.73 4.48
C GLY A 31 7.64 20.87 3.34
N GLN A 32 8.28 19.73 3.01
CA GLN A 32 7.81 18.80 1.99
C GLN A 32 7.01 17.65 2.62
N LEU A 33 6.26 16.87 1.83
CA LEU A 33 5.43 15.80 2.35
C LEU A 33 6.27 14.57 2.70
N GLY A 34 6.47 14.35 4.00
CA GLY A 34 7.08 13.12 4.53
C GLY A 34 6.03 12.04 4.71
N VAL A 35 6.22 10.86 4.13
CA VAL A 35 5.21 9.80 4.12
C VAL A 35 5.70 8.55 4.83
N VAL A 36 4.94 8.10 5.83
CA VAL A 36 5.15 6.83 6.51
C VAL A 36 4.59 5.67 5.66
N SER A 37 5.28 4.53 5.62
CA SER A 37 4.69 3.30 5.10
C SER A 37 3.73 2.69 6.12
N GLY A 38 2.44 2.65 5.81
CA GLY A 38 1.38 2.07 6.64
C GLY A 38 1.32 0.53 6.58
N THR A 39 2.20 -0.10 5.80
CA THR A 39 2.20 -1.56 5.61
C THR A 39 2.84 -2.29 6.79
N ALA A 40 2.10 -3.23 7.40
CA ALA A 40 2.58 -4.10 8.48
C ALA A 40 3.15 -3.35 9.71
N LEU A 41 2.54 -2.22 10.07
CA LEU A 41 2.95 -1.43 11.22
C LEU A 41 2.67 -2.15 12.54
N ASP A 42 1.62 -2.97 12.63
CA ASP A 42 1.27 -3.82 13.76
C ASP A 42 2.43 -4.76 14.14
N VAL A 43 2.95 -5.53 13.19
CA VAL A 43 4.10 -6.40 13.44
C VAL A 43 5.39 -5.60 13.64
N THR A 44 5.54 -4.47 12.96
CA THR A 44 6.71 -3.59 13.12
C THR A 44 6.76 -3.02 14.54
N LEU A 45 5.66 -2.48 15.05
CA LEU A 45 5.53 -2.02 16.43
C LEU A 45 5.84 -3.15 17.42
N ALA A 46 5.14 -4.30 17.26
CA ALA A 46 5.30 -5.44 18.16
C ALA A 46 6.74 -5.95 18.23
N ARG A 47 7.45 -6.05 17.08
CA ARG A 47 8.86 -6.50 17.04
C ARG A 47 9.83 -5.45 17.59
N ARG A 48 9.61 -4.16 17.33
CA ARG A 48 10.43 -3.07 17.92
C ARG A 48 10.28 -3.01 19.44
N LEU A 49 9.07 -3.18 19.98
CA LEU A 49 8.83 -3.28 21.42
C LEU A 49 9.52 -4.51 22.03
N GLN A 50 9.47 -5.65 21.35
CA GLN A 50 10.18 -6.86 21.79
C GLN A 50 11.72 -6.71 21.70
N ARG A 51 12.24 -5.79 20.90
CA ARG A 51 13.67 -5.40 20.88
C ARG A 51 14.01 -4.38 21.98
N GLY A 52 13.10 -4.08 22.90
CA GLY A 52 13.32 -3.20 24.03
C GLY A 52 13.09 -1.72 23.77
N ASP A 53 12.62 -1.34 22.57
CA ASP A 53 12.38 0.07 22.18
C ASP A 53 13.56 0.97 22.52
N PRO A 54 14.76 0.79 21.88
CA PRO A 54 15.91 1.64 22.15
C PRO A 54 15.61 3.12 21.96
N GLY A 55 15.92 3.93 22.96
CA GLY A 55 15.58 5.37 22.99
C GLY A 55 14.16 5.68 23.47
N GLY A 56 13.33 4.68 23.75
CA GLY A 56 11.99 4.88 24.34
C GLY A 56 10.97 5.58 23.44
N HIS A 57 11.23 5.62 22.13
CA HIS A 57 10.41 6.38 21.18
C HIS A 57 8.99 5.84 21.10
N LEU A 58 8.83 4.51 20.98
CA LEU A 58 7.50 3.91 20.89
C LEU A 58 6.71 4.06 22.17
N ARG A 59 7.36 3.84 23.33
CA ARG A 59 6.69 4.06 24.64
C ARG A 59 6.23 5.50 24.80
N ARG A 60 7.03 6.49 24.34
CA ARG A 60 6.64 7.91 24.33
C ARG A 60 5.41 8.14 23.45
N ALA A 61 5.40 7.57 22.24
CA ALA A 61 4.24 7.67 21.35
C ALA A 61 3.00 7.03 21.95
N LEU A 62 3.12 5.85 22.55
CA LEU A 62 2.03 5.14 23.18
C LEU A 62 1.47 5.90 24.42
N ALA A 63 2.33 6.61 25.14
CA ALA A 63 1.89 7.50 26.23
C ALA A 63 1.02 8.67 25.74
N GLY A 64 1.15 9.08 24.47
CA GLY A 64 0.30 10.08 23.81
C GLY A 64 -0.98 9.51 23.20
N PHE A 65 -1.23 8.20 23.28
CA PHE A 65 -2.42 7.59 22.69
C PHE A 65 -3.69 8.02 23.48
N PRO A 66 -4.80 8.39 22.79
CA PRO A 66 -5.98 8.99 23.45
C PRO A 66 -6.68 8.09 24.48
N VAL A 67 -6.43 6.78 24.43
CA VAL A 67 -7.02 5.78 25.35
C VAL A 67 -5.90 4.96 25.99
N PRO A 68 -5.34 5.44 27.14
CA PRO A 68 -4.15 4.83 27.77
C PRO A 68 -4.28 3.32 27.99
N GLU A 69 -5.47 2.85 28.34
CA GLU A 69 -5.73 1.44 28.66
C GLU A 69 -5.48 0.52 27.45
N ILE A 70 -5.71 1.01 26.22
CA ILE A 70 -5.41 0.27 24.99
C ILE A 70 -3.89 0.22 24.77
N ALA A 71 -3.20 1.35 24.92
CA ALA A 71 -1.74 1.43 24.80
C ALA A 71 -1.04 0.54 25.84
N GLU A 72 -1.53 0.51 27.07
CA GLU A 72 -1.01 -0.35 28.15
C GLU A 72 -1.18 -1.84 27.83
N ARG A 73 -2.32 -2.27 27.27
CA ARG A 73 -2.50 -3.66 26.83
C ARG A 73 -1.49 -4.05 25.75
N VAL A 74 -1.24 -3.17 24.77
CA VAL A 74 -0.25 -3.41 23.71
C VAL A 74 1.16 -3.47 24.30
N LEU A 75 1.52 -2.54 25.18
CA LEU A 75 2.82 -2.54 25.89
C LEU A 75 2.99 -3.81 26.73
N GLY A 76 2.03 -4.16 27.56
CA GLY A 76 2.09 -5.37 28.41
C GLY A 76 2.24 -6.65 27.61
N ARG A 77 1.71 -6.69 26.39
CA ARG A 77 1.81 -7.86 25.51
C ARG A 77 3.14 -7.98 24.78
N TYR A 78 3.74 -6.87 24.34
CA TYR A 78 4.88 -6.91 23.42
C TYR A 78 6.17 -6.27 23.94
N PHE A 79 6.12 -5.37 24.90
CA PHE A 79 7.33 -4.75 25.40
C PHE A 79 8.17 -5.72 26.24
N VAL A 80 9.46 -5.80 25.94
CA VAL A 80 10.43 -6.58 26.69
C VAL A 80 11.55 -5.63 27.14
N PRO A 81 11.65 -5.33 28.46
CA PRO A 81 12.75 -4.51 28.97
C PRO A 81 14.11 -5.11 28.59
N GLY A 82 14.99 -4.30 28.02
CA GLY A 82 16.30 -4.76 27.53
C GLY A 82 16.25 -5.58 26.24
N GLY A 83 15.08 -5.89 25.71
CA GLY A 83 14.89 -6.67 24.50
C GLY A 83 14.90 -8.19 24.71
N ILE A 84 14.36 -8.93 23.71
CA ILE A 84 14.44 -10.39 23.69
C ILE A 84 15.89 -10.84 23.49
N ARG A 85 16.26 -11.99 24.09
CA ARG A 85 17.59 -12.57 23.92
C ARG A 85 17.88 -12.85 22.45
N GLU A 86 19.14 -12.71 22.06
CA GLU A 86 19.59 -13.03 20.70
C GLU A 86 19.18 -14.46 20.30
N GLY A 87 18.78 -14.63 19.03
CA GLY A 87 18.31 -15.92 18.49
C GLY A 87 16.90 -16.34 18.91
N LYS A 88 16.27 -15.69 19.88
CA LYS A 88 14.87 -16.00 20.23
C LYS A 88 13.90 -15.49 19.16
N PRO A 89 12.86 -16.28 18.83
CA PRO A 89 11.80 -15.83 17.91
C PRO A 89 10.99 -14.70 18.53
N TYR A 90 10.50 -13.83 17.66
CA TYR A 90 9.49 -12.85 18.07
C TYR A 90 8.18 -13.54 18.42
N ARG A 91 7.51 -13.03 19.47
CA ARG A 91 6.12 -13.37 19.76
C ARG A 91 5.24 -12.99 18.57
N PRO A 92 4.37 -13.89 18.10
CA PRO A 92 3.51 -13.61 16.95
C PRO A 92 2.49 -12.51 17.25
N VAL A 93 2.06 -11.81 16.19
CA VAL A 93 0.90 -10.93 16.19
C VAL A 93 -0.34 -11.68 15.70
N PRO A 94 -1.56 -11.24 16.04
CA PRO A 94 -2.78 -11.79 15.44
C PRO A 94 -2.76 -11.66 13.92
N ARG A 95 -3.29 -12.65 13.21
CA ARG A 95 -3.34 -12.62 11.74
C ARG A 95 -4.58 -11.89 11.26
N LEU A 96 -4.42 -11.11 10.18
CA LEU A 96 -5.53 -10.46 9.50
C LEU A 96 -6.57 -11.48 9.00
N GLY A 97 -7.84 -11.18 9.14
CA GLY A 97 -8.96 -11.99 8.67
C GLY A 97 -10.27 -11.22 8.72
N LEU A 98 -11.28 -11.66 7.96
CA LEU A 98 -12.59 -11.00 7.90
C LEU A 98 -13.34 -10.96 9.25
N ARG A 99 -13.09 -11.93 10.13
CA ARG A 99 -13.73 -11.95 11.45
C ARG A 99 -13.09 -11.00 12.45
N GLY A 100 -11.98 -10.34 12.09
CA GLY A 100 -11.31 -9.38 12.97
C GLY A 100 -11.05 -9.93 14.37
N GLY A 101 -10.65 -9.03 15.26
CA GLY A 101 -10.54 -9.32 16.69
C GLY A 101 -10.04 -8.07 17.39
N ARG A 102 -10.59 -7.78 18.57
CA ARG A 102 -10.25 -6.57 19.32
C ARG A 102 -8.74 -6.38 19.49
N ASP A 103 -8.02 -7.45 19.82
CA ASP A 103 -6.55 -7.41 19.98
C ASP A 103 -5.82 -7.00 18.70
N LEU A 104 -6.32 -7.43 17.51
CA LEU A 104 -5.75 -7.07 16.23
C LEU A 104 -6.04 -5.62 15.90
N ASP A 105 -7.28 -5.19 16.11
CA ASP A 105 -7.70 -3.81 15.82
C ASP A 105 -6.98 -2.82 16.74
N GLU A 106 -6.90 -3.10 18.04
CA GLU A 106 -6.15 -2.28 18.99
C GLU A 106 -4.67 -2.18 18.59
N LEU A 107 -4.02 -3.30 18.28
CA LEU A 107 -2.63 -3.31 17.85
C LEU A 107 -2.43 -2.52 16.56
N THR A 108 -3.32 -2.69 15.57
CA THR A 108 -3.23 -2.01 14.28
C THR A 108 -3.44 -0.50 14.42
N VAL A 109 -4.44 -0.07 15.18
CA VAL A 109 -4.71 1.35 15.46
C VAL A 109 -3.53 1.98 16.19
N VAL A 110 -3.07 1.38 17.29
CA VAL A 110 -1.94 1.90 18.09
C VAL A 110 -0.65 1.97 17.28
N ALA A 111 -0.40 0.99 16.41
CA ALA A 111 0.81 0.96 15.59
C ALA A 111 0.84 2.09 14.55
N ASN A 112 -0.28 2.34 13.87
CA ASN A 112 -0.39 3.43 12.91
C ASN A 112 -0.37 4.80 13.62
N PHE A 113 -1.03 4.91 14.77
CA PHE A 113 -0.93 6.10 15.61
C PHE A 113 0.53 6.39 15.98
N ALA A 114 1.24 5.42 16.54
CA ALA A 114 2.60 5.63 17.05
C ALA A 114 3.58 6.09 15.95
N GLU A 115 3.50 5.49 14.77
CA GLU A 115 4.40 5.82 13.66
C GLU A 115 4.13 7.24 13.12
N VAL A 116 2.84 7.62 12.96
CA VAL A 116 2.46 8.97 12.52
C VAL A 116 2.73 10.02 13.62
N PHE A 117 2.42 9.72 14.89
CA PHE A 117 2.71 10.60 16.03
C PHE A 117 4.19 10.99 16.07
N LEU A 118 5.08 10.01 15.98
CA LEU A 118 6.53 10.25 15.97
C LEU A 118 6.99 11.01 14.71
N ALA A 119 6.34 10.77 13.58
CA ALA A 119 6.64 11.51 12.35
C ALA A 119 6.22 12.99 12.46
N LYS A 120 5.16 13.32 13.19
CA LYS A 120 4.65 14.70 13.39
C LYS A 120 5.27 15.44 14.58
N GLU A 121 6.06 14.76 15.41
CA GLU A 121 6.56 15.31 16.66
C GLU A 121 7.56 16.47 16.43
N GLY A 122 7.27 17.65 17.01
CA GLY A 122 8.20 18.79 17.07
C GLY A 122 8.32 19.65 15.81
N HIS A 123 7.37 19.54 14.87
CA HIS A 123 7.29 20.42 13.70
C HIS A 123 5.85 20.53 13.17
N SER A 124 5.62 21.49 12.26
CA SER A 124 4.33 21.73 11.60
C SER A 124 4.28 21.27 10.13
N GLY A 125 5.34 20.65 9.63
CA GLY A 125 5.39 20.17 8.24
C GLY A 125 4.43 19.03 7.97
N PRO A 126 4.01 18.82 6.71
CA PRO A 126 2.99 17.85 6.36
C PRO A 126 3.50 16.40 6.45
N VAL A 127 2.68 15.53 7.04
CA VAL A 127 2.96 14.08 7.17
C VAL A 127 1.84 13.29 6.52
N GLY A 128 2.21 12.31 5.69
CA GLY A 128 1.30 11.37 5.08
C GLY A 128 1.54 9.93 5.55
N VAL A 129 0.60 9.07 5.20
CA VAL A 129 0.74 7.62 5.33
C VAL A 129 0.33 6.94 4.03
N ASN A 130 1.13 5.97 3.57
CA ASN A 130 0.85 5.22 2.34
C ASN A 130 0.43 3.79 2.65
N TYR A 131 -0.73 3.38 2.13
CA TYR A 131 -1.28 2.04 2.23
C TYR A 131 -1.26 1.31 0.89
N LEU A 132 -1.35 -0.01 0.96
CA LEU A 132 -1.45 -0.89 -0.19
C LEU A 132 -2.89 -1.43 -0.27
N GLU A 133 -3.61 -1.13 -1.34
CA GLU A 133 -5.01 -1.56 -1.51
C GLU A 133 -5.17 -3.07 -1.37
N LYS A 134 -4.18 -3.86 -1.79
CA LYS A 134 -4.15 -5.32 -1.64
C LYS A 134 -4.15 -5.84 -0.19
N ILE A 135 -3.93 -4.96 0.79
CA ILE A 135 -3.99 -5.30 2.23
C ILE A 135 -5.28 -4.72 2.84
N GLN A 136 -6.41 -5.00 2.21
CA GLN A 136 -7.73 -4.46 2.59
C GLN A 136 -8.09 -4.76 4.04
N LEU A 137 -7.76 -5.95 4.55
CA LEU A 137 -8.16 -6.43 5.87
C LEU A 137 -7.64 -5.58 7.05
N ALA A 138 -6.55 -4.84 6.86
CA ALA A 138 -6.02 -3.93 7.88
C ALA A 138 -6.48 -2.48 7.70
N THR A 139 -6.96 -2.12 6.51
CA THR A 139 -7.12 -0.71 6.09
C THR A 139 -7.98 0.12 7.03
N PRO A 140 -9.20 -0.27 7.45
CA PRO A 140 -10.03 0.59 8.31
C PRO A 140 -9.36 0.91 9.65
N ALA A 141 -8.80 -0.07 10.33
CA ALA A 141 -8.11 0.12 11.60
C ALA A 141 -6.81 0.92 11.43
N ALA A 142 -6.04 0.63 10.37
CA ALA A 142 -4.79 1.33 10.09
C ALA A 142 -5.01 2.82 9.80
N VAL A 143 -5.97 3.14 8.94
CA VAL A 143 -6.34 4.52 8.60
C VAL A 143 -6.81 5.26 9.86
N TYR A 144 -7.66 4.64 10.67
CA TYR A 144 -8.16 5.26 11.90
C TYR A 144 -7.03 5.59 12.88
N GLY A 145 -6.07 4.68 13.07
CA GLY A 145 -4.90 4.93 13.90
C GLY A 145 -4.06 6.13 13.42
N ALA A 146 -3.83 6.25 12.12
CA ALA A 146 -3.14 7.39 11.54
C ALA A 146 -3.92 8.71 11.72
N MET A 147 -5.25 8.68 11.57
CA MET A 147 -6.11 9.85 11.79
C MET A 147 -6.11 10.32 13.25
N LEU A 148 -6.09 9.41 14.22
CA LEU A 148 -5.96 9.75 15.64
C LEU A 148 -4.65 10.49 15.96
N ALA A 149 -3.58 10.26 15.17
CA ALA A 149 -2.32 10.99 15.27
C ALA A 149 -2.29 12.29 14.43
N GLY A 150 -3.39 12.64 13.77
CA GLY A 150 -3.52 13.88 12.99
C GLY A 150 -2.74 13.83 11.67
N VAL A 151 -2.74 12.72 10.95
CA VAL A 151 -2.12 12.61 9.62
C VAL A 151 -2.75 13.60 8.63
N ASP A 152 -1.93 14.25 7.79
CA ASP A 152 -2.40 15.26 6.84
C ASP A 152 -2.82 14.66 5.50
N TYR A 153 -2.16 13.56 5.08
CA TYR A 153 -2.41 12.88 3.81
C TYR A 153 -2.50 11.36 3.97
N VAL A 154 -3.45 10.76 3.28
CA VAL A 154 -3.51 9.31 3.07
C VAL A 154 -3.25 9.03 1.60
N LEU A 155 -2.28 8.19 1.30
CA LEU A 155 -1.96 7.75 -0.05
C LEU A 155 -2.31 6.26 -0.19
N MET A 156 -2.84 5.84 -1.32
CA MET A 156 -3.11 4.42 -1.58
C MET A 156 -2.94 4.07 -3.04
N GLY A 157 -2.22 2.98 -3.29
CA GLY A 157 -1.98 2.43 -4.62
C GLY A 157 -2.13 0.92 -4.69
N ALA A 158 -1.73 0.35 -5.82
CA ALA A 158 -1.76 -1.09 -6.13
C ALA A 158 -3.17 -1.70 -6.14
N GLY A 159 -4.18 -0.91 -6.55
CA GLY A 159 -5.58 -1.32 -6.66
C GLY A 159 -6.48 -0.17 -7.07
N ILE A 160 -7.79 -0.29 -6.83
CA ILE A 160 -8.81 0.71 -7.18
C ILE A 160 -9.49 1.19 -5.87
N PRO A 161 -8.96 2.22 -5.19
CA PRO A 161 -9.37 2.60 -3.85
C PRO A 161 -10.64 3.48 -3.81
N VAL A 162 -11.74 3.03 -4.42
CA VAL A 162 -13.01 3.77 -4.56
C VAL A 162 -13.70 4.09 -3.23
N GLU A 163 -13.47 3.30 -2.18
CA GLU A 163 -14.19 3.43 -0.92
C GLU A 163 -13.45 4.27 0.11
N ILE A 164 -12.19 4.63 -0.15
CA ILE A 164 -11.35 5.34 0.81
C ILE A 164 -11.87 6.73 1.16
N PRO A 165 -12.33 7.58 0.22
CA PRO A 165 -12.89 8.89 0.59
C PRO A 165 -14.04 8.76 1.60
N ARG A 166 -14.99 7.85 1.36
CA ARG A 166 -16.12 7.60 2.25
C ARG A 166 -15.69 7.04 3.61
N LEU A 167 -14.66 6.16 3.61
CA LEU A 167 -14.10 5.64 4.85
C LEU A 167 -13.52 6.78 5.70
N LEU A 168 -12.74 7.68 5.10
CA LEU A 168 -12.15 8.84 5.79
C LEU A 168 -13.23 9.78 6.37
N ASP A 169 -14.29 10.06 5.60
CA ASP A 169 -15.42 10.89 6.04
C ASP A 169 -16.15 10.26 7.26
N ALA A 170 -16.33 8.94 7.25
CA ALA A 170 -16.97 8.25 8.38
C ALA A 170 -16.08 8.27 9.62
N LEU A 171 -14.79 7.97 9.48
CA LEU A 171 -13.85 7.89 10.59
C LEU A 171 -13.52 9.26 11.18
N ALA A 172 -13.55 10.34 10.40
CA ALA A 172 -13.41 11.71 10.91
C ALA A 172 -14.48 12.07 11.95
N GLU A 173 -15.71 11.55 11.78
CA GLU A 173 -16.84 11.74 12.69
C GLU A 173 -16.98 10.62 13.73
N HIS A 174 -15.97 9.75 13.88
CA HIS A 174 -16.03 8.55 14.72
C HIS A 174 -17.25 7.66 14.46
N ARG A 175 -17.75 7.66 13.22
CA ARG A 175 -18.78 6.73 12.77
C ARG A 175 -18.16 5.41 12.30
N PRO A 176 -18.89 4.28 12.42
CA PRO A 176 -18.43 3.03 11.84
C PRO A 176 -18.07 3.20 10.36
N GLY A 177 -16.86 2.78 10.00
CA GLY A 177 -16.33 2.82 8.64
C GLY A 177 -15.97 1.43 8.16
N HIS A 178 -16.28 1.13 6.89
CA HIS A 178 -16.05 -0.19 6.32
C HIS A 178 -15.72 -0.09 4.82
N ILE A 179 -15.07 -1.12 4.31
CA ILE A 179 -14.76 -1.31 2.90
C ILE A 179 -15.09 -2.74 2.47
N SER A 180 -15.33 -2.93 1.18
CA SER A 180 -15.56 -4.24 0.58
C SER A 180 -14.24 -5.00 0.45
N VAL A 181 -14.28 -6.31 0.70
CA VAL A 181 -13.16 -7.23 0.48
C VAL A 181 -13.55 -8.22 -0.59
N THR A 182 -12.79 -8.26 -1.67
CA THR A 182 -13.01 -9.24 -2.73
C THR A 182 -12.63 -10.63 -2.23
N VAL A 183 -13.59 -11.56 -2.27
CA VAL A 183 -13.38 -12.97 -1.97
C VAL A 183 -13.41 -13.73 -3.30
N ALA A 184 -12.33 -14.42 -3.64
CA ALA A 184 -12.25 -15.20 -4.86
C ALA A 184 -13.05 -16.48 -4.74
N ASP A 185 -13.65 -16.97 -5.83
CA ASP A 185 -14.26 -18.30 -5.90
C ASP A 185 -13.19 -19.38 -5.71
N GLU A 186 -13.57 -20.55 -5.18
CA GLU A 186 -12.65 -21.67 -4.90
C GLU A 186 -11.84 -22.07 -6.14
N GLY A 187 -12.50 -22.16 -7.29
CA GLY A 187 -11.90 -22.54 -8.58
C GLY A 187 -11.38 -21.37 -9.42
N ALA A 188 -11.63 -20.12 -9.02
CA ALA A 188 -11.14 -18.96 -9.76
C ALA A 188 -9.62 -18.94 -9.77
N GLY A 189 -9.04 -18.78 -10.96
CA GLY A 189 -7.59 -18.60 -11.15
C GLY A 189 -7.03 -17.60 -10.16
N GLY A 190 -5.73 -17.68 -9.85
CA GLY A 190 -5.03 -16.74 -8.96
C GLY A 190 -5.43 -15.30 -9.23
N PRO A 191 -5.04 -14.32 -8.42
CA PRO A 191 -5.52 -12.95 -8.57
C PRO A 191 -5.47 -12.59 -10.05
N SER A 192 -6.64 -12.39 -10.64
CA SER A 192 -6.76 -12.09 -12.06
C SER A 192 -5.78 -10.96 -12.33
N SER A 193 -4.90 -11.15 -13.27
CA SER A 193 -4.16 -10.07 -13.90
C SER A 193 -5.12 -8.91 -14.09
N GLY A 194 -5.08 -7.88 -13.26
CA GLY A 194 -5.89 -6.69 -13.12
C GLY A 194 -7.31 -6.75 -13.69
N PRO A 195 -8.21 -5.92 -13.30
CA PRO A 195 -9.57 -5.94 -13.83
C PRO A 195 -9.52 -5.80 -15.36
N SER A 196 -9.67 -6.91 -16.07
CA SER A 196 -10.03 -6.96 -17.49
C SER A 196 -11.52 -6.63 -17.59
N GLY A 197 -11.88 -5.40 -17.27
CA GLY A 197 -13.22 -4.92 -17.20
C GLY A 197 -13.24 -3.41 -16.98
N GLY A 198 -12.50 -2.67 -17.83
CA GLY A 198 -12.95 -1.31 -18.13
C GLY A 198 -14.30 -1.44 -18.84
N PRO A 199 -15.31 -0.56 -18.56
CA PRO A 199 -16.56 -0.60 -19.30
C PRO A 199 -16.26 -0.52 -20.79
N SER A 200 -16.63 -1.54 -21.55
CA SER A 200 -16.59 -1.53 -22.99
C SER A 200 -17.48 -0.37 -23.44
N VAL A 201 -16.86 0.69 -23.94
CA VAL A 201 -17.58 1.73 -24.68
C VAL A 201 -18.02 1.05 -25.99
N GLY A 202 -19.30 0.67 -26.04
CA GLY A 202 -19.91 0.18 -27.26
C GLY A 202 -19.88 1.28 -28.31
N THR A 203 -19.05 1.11 -29.31
CA THR A 203 -19.15 1.84 -30.58
C THR A 203 -20.39 1.30 -31.30
N THR A 204 -21.47 2.03 -31.24
CA THR A 204 -22.63 1.83 -32.12
C THR A 204 -22.26 2.28 -33.53
N GLY A 205 -21.86 1.32 -34.35
CA GLY A 205 -21.86 1.44 -35.80
C GLY A 205 -23.27 1.10 -36.29
N GLY A 206 -23.98 2.08 -36.84
CA GLY A 206 -25.32 1.88 -37.40
C GLY A 206 -25.27 1.17 -38.76
N THR A 207 -26.22 0.28 -38.99
CA THR A 207 -26.80 0.04 -40.33
C THR A 207 -28.27 -0.34 -40.21
N THR A 208 -29.02 0.36 -40.98
CA THR A 208 -30.42 0.39 -41.39
C THR A 208 -31.19 -0.93 -41.51
N GLY A 209 -32.48 -0.87 -41.11
CA GLY A 209 -33.56 -1.42 -41.90
C GLY A 209 -34.46 -2.43 -41.21
N GLY A 210 -35.78 -2.09 -41.07
CA GLY A 210 -36.82 -3.11 -40.90
C GLY A 210 -37.99 -2.69 -39.97
N THR A 211 -39.03 -2.16 -40.57
CA THR A 211 -40.34 -1.87 -40.03
C THR A 211 -41.11 -3.11 -39.56
N ALA A 212 -41.82 -3.02 -38.42
CA ALA A 212 -43.16 -3.57 -38.25
C ALA A 212 -43.84 -3.04 -36.98
N SER A 213 -45.09 -2.60 -37.17
CA SER A 213 -46.07 -2.02 -36.25
C SER A 213 -46.72 -3.05 -35.33
N GLY A 214 -47.17 -2.60 -34.16
CA GLY A 214 -48.04 -3.37 -33.28
C GLY A 214 -48.49 -2.58 -32.05
N THR A 215 -49.65 -1.94 -32.16
CA THR A 215 -50.42 -1.28 -31.12
C THR A 215 -51.07 -2.26 -30.15
N ALA A 216 -51.09 -1.99 -28.86
CA ALA A 216 -52.23 -2.25 -27.99
C ALA A 216 -52.16 -1.50 -26.65
N SER A 217 -53.17 -0.75 -26.39
CA SER A 217 -53.51 0.00 -25.19
C SER A 217 -54.06 -0.88 -24.06
N GLY A 218 -53.87 -0.45 -22.81
CA GLY A 218 -54.55 -1.05 -21.66
C GLY A 218 -54.25 -0.32 -20.35
N THR A 219 -55.17 0.56 -19.98
CA THR A 219 -55.29 1.24 -18.68
C THR A 219 -55.81 0.32 -17.60
N ALA A 220 -55.22 0.36 -16.39
CA ALA A 220 -55.98 0.17 -15.14
C ALA A 220 -55.17 0.66 -13.92
N SER A 221 -55.81 1.49 -13.13
CA SER A 221 -55.43 2.02 -11.82
C SER A 221 -55.54 0.97 -10.70
N GLY A 222 -54.71 1.07 -9.68
CA GLY A 222 -54.87 0.31 -8.44
C GLY A 222 -53.79 0.61 -7.41
N THR A 223 -54.12 1.46 -6.44
CA THR A 223 -53.38 1.71 -5.20
C THR A 223 -53.38 0.48 -4.28
N THR A 224 -52.23 0.04 -3.81
CA THR A 224 -52.07 -0.59 -2.48
C THR A 224 -50.58 -0.57 -2.05
N SER A 225 -50.40 -0.07 -0.82
CA SER A 225 -49.15 -0.10 -0.05
C SER A 225 -48.70 -1.53 0.24
N GLY A 226 -47.43 -1.84 -0.02
CA GLY A 226 -46.84 -3.10 0.33
C GLY A 226 -45.32 -3.03 0.29
N THR A 227 -44.72 -3.04 1.45
CA THR A 227 -43.29 -3.31 1.66
C THR A 227 -42.91 -4.59 0.98
N THR A 228 -42.09 -4.54 -0.05
CA THR A 228 -41.44 -5.73 -0.62
C THR A 228 -39.99 -5.43 -0.89
N SER A 229 -39.14 -6.20 -0.18
CA SER A 229 -37.76 -6.44 -0.49
C SER A 229 -37.63 -6.89 -1.96
N GLY A 230 -37.12 -6.02 -2.81
CA GLY A 230 -36.83 -6.32 -4.21
C GLY A 230 -35.44 -6.91 -4.37
N THR A 231 -35.36 -8.22 -4.44
CA THR A 231 -34.22 -8.95 -5.00
C THR A 231 -34.12 -8.65 -6.49
N THR A 232 -33.11 -7.90 -6.93
CA THR A 232 -32.69 -7.88 -8.34
C THR A 232 -31.54 -8.86 -8.51
N SER A 233 -31.85 -9.99 -9.11
CA SER A 233 -30.90 -10.96 -9.65
C SER A 233 -30.20 -10.40 -10.89
N GLY A 234 -28.89 -10.56 -10.95
CA GLY A 234 -28.14 -10.42 -12.20
C GLY A 234 -26.73 -9.88 -12.02
N THR A 235 -25.81 -10.73 -11.66
CA THR A 235 -24.47 -10.97 -12.24
C THR A 235 -23.65 -11.76 -11.24
N THR A 236 -23.20 -12.94 -11.63
CA THR A 236 -22.30 -13.82 -10.91
C THR A 236 -20.92 -13.16 -10.73
N GLY A 237 -20.76 -12.42 -9.66
CA GLY A 237 -19.50 -11.96 -9.12
C GLY A 237 -19.60 -12.15 -7.60
N GLY A 238 -18.64 -12.83 -6.98
CA GLY A 238 -18.64 -13.18 -5.57
C GLY A 238 -19.12 -12.03 -4.69
N GLU A 239 -20.06 -12.30 -3.79
CA GLU A 239 -20.58 -11.29 -2.86
C GLU A 239 -19.44 -10.70 -2.04
N GLY A 240 -19.18 -9.39 -2.20
CA GLY A 240 -18.15 -8.66 -1.49
C GLY A 240 -18.43 -8.70 0.02
N ARG A 241 -17.57 -9.36 0.79
CA ARG A 241 -17.65 -9.32 2.25
C ARG A 241 -17.03 -8.02 2.75
N MET A 242 -17.60 -7.47 3.83
CA MET A 242 -17.17 -6.20 4.39
C MET A 242 -16.16 -6.42 5.52
N ILE A 243 -15.16 -5.53 5.60
CA ILE A 243 -14.30 -5.34 6.78
C ILE A 243 -14.45 -3.88 7.24
N GLY A 244 -14.50 -3.66 8.54
CA GLY A 244 -14.69 -2.33 9.07
C GLY A 244 -14.19 -2.19 10.50
N ILE A 245 -14.31 -0.96 11.01
CA ILE A 245 -14.04 -0.62 12.39
C ILE A 245 -15.16 0.28 12.92
N ASP A 246 -15.57 0.04 14.15
CA ASP A 246 -16.39 0.96 14.91
C ASP A 246 -15.49 1.69 15.94
N PRO A 247 -15.16 2.95 15.69
CA PRO A 247 -14.30 3.74 16.56
C PRO A 247 -14.78 3.81 18.02
N VAL A 248 -16.07 4.00 18.24
CA VAL A 248 -16.64 4.14 19.58
C VAL A 248 -16.61 2.81 20.32
N ALA A 249 -16.97 1.71 19.65
CA ALA A 249 -16.90 0.38 20.24
C ALA A 249 -15.46 -0.04 20.57
N LEU A 250 -14.49 0.29 19.72
CA LEU A 250 -13.08 0.00 19.95
C LEU A 250 -12.53 0.80 21.14
N LEU A 251 -12.72 2.12 21.13
CA LEU A 251 -12.14 3.03 22.12
C LEU A 251 -12.89 3.02 23.45
N GLY A 252 -14.15 2.53 23.49
CA GLY A 252 -15.04 2.60 24.66
C GLY A 252 -15.55 4.01 24.96
N ARG A 253 -15.23 4.99 24.12
CA ARG A 253 -15.64 6.40 24.25
C ARG A 253 -15.68 7.10 22.90
N ARG A 254 -16.47 8.15 22.77
CA ARG A 254 -16.43 9.06 21.62
C ARG A 254 -15.41 10.17 21.90
N LEU A 255 -14.54 10.43 20.93
CA LEU A 255 -13.62 11.56 20.92
C LEU A 255 -14.21 12.74 20.11
N PRO A 256 -13.64 13.96 20.21
CA PRO A 256 -13.99 15.05 19.30
C PRO A 256 -13.69 14.67 17.85
N PRO A 257 -14.47 15.21 16.87
CA PRO A 257 -14.22 14.96 15.44
C PRO A 257 -12.77 15.20 15.05
N LEU A 258 -12.24 14.36 14.16
CA LEU A 258 -10.87 14.43 13.66
C LEU A 258 -10.82 15.25 12.37
N PRO A 259 -9.73 15.99 12.12
CA PRO A 259 -9.47 16.52 10.79
C PRO A 259 -9.46 15.37 9.76
N ARG A 260 -10.22 15.53 8.68
CA ARG A 260 -10.19 14.58 7.56
C ARG A 260 -8.89 14.79 6.78
N PRO A 261 -8.02 13.77 6.64
CA PRO A 261 -6.82 13.90 5.83
C PRO A 261 -7.18 14.00 4.33
N ARG A 262 -6.32 14.63 3.54
CA ARG A 262 -6.41 14.59 2.09
C ARG A 262 -6.08 13.19 1.58
N PHE A 263 -6.82 12.74 0.58
CA PHE A 263 -6.61 11.43 -0.04
C PHE A 263 -5.98 11.57 -1.42
N LEU A 264 -4.81 10.97 -1.63
CA LEU A 264 -4.14 10.88 -2.93
C LEU A 264 -4.21 9.44 -3.44
N ALA A 265 -4.89 9.24 -4.58
CA ALA A 265 -4.91 7.93 -5.23
C ALA A 265 -3.67 7.77 -6.12
N ILE A 266 -2.91 6.68 -5.89
CA ILE A 266 -1.76 6.33 -6.73
C ILE A 266 -2.26 5.47 -7.89
N VAL A 267 -2.08 5.95 -9.11
CA VAL A 267 -2.59 5.32 -10.34
C VAL A 267 -1.52 5.29 -11.43
N SER A 268 -1.64 4.36 -12.37
CA SER A 268 -0.75 4.25 -13.53
C SER A 268 -1.41 4.74 -14.83
N SER A 269 -2.61 5.32 -14.77
CA SER A 269 -3.35 5.71 -15.97
C SER A 269 -4.36 6.82 -15.75
N HIS A 270 -4.48 7.70 -16.75
CA HIS A 270 -5.51 8.73 -16.82
C HIS A 270 -6.93 8.15 -16.85
N VAL A 271 -7.13 6.97 -17.44
CA VAL A 271 -8.45 6.30 -17.50
C VAL A 271 -8.94 5.93 -16.09
N LEU A 272 -8.05 5.35 -15.27
CA LEU A 272 -8.39 5.03 -13.88
C LEU A 272 -8.60 6.31 -13.06
N ALA A 273 -7.78 7.33 -13.27
CA ALA A 273 -7.95 8.62 -12.62
C ALA A 273 -9.31 9.25 -12.94
N ALA A 274 -9.70 9.28 -14.22
CA ALA A 274 -11.00 9.77 -14.65
C ALA A 274 -12.17 8.97 -14.06
N TYR A 275 -12.02 7.64 -13.97
CA TYR A 275 -13.02 6.78 -13.31
C TYR A 275 -13.23 7.16 -11.84
N LEU A 276 -12.13 7.31 -11.07
CA LEU A 276 -12.18 7.69 -9.65
C LEU A 276 -12.73 9.11 -9.45
N ALA A 277 -12.39 10.05 -10.34
CA ALA A 277 -12.82 11.44 -10.26
C ALA A 277 -14.30 11.67 -10.59
N ARG A 278 -14.97 10.72 -11.27
CA ARG A 278 -16.32 10.89 -11.83
C ARG A 278 -17.40 11.16 -10.78
N LYS A 279 -17.32 10.48 -9.64
CA LYS A 279 -18.37 10.56 -8.60
C LYS A 279 -17.81 11.21 -7.32
N PRO A 280 -18.55 12.12 -6.67
CA PRO A 280 -18.10 12.76 -5.43
C PRO A 280 -17.66 11.77 -4.35
N LEU A 281 -18.38 10.65 -4.20
CA LEU A 281 -18.11 9.63 -3.17
C LEU A 281 -16.83 8.80 -3.41
N THR A 282 -16.28 8.82 -4.62
CA THR A 282 -15.06 8.08 -4.99
C THR A 282 -13.89 9.00 -5.33
N ARG A 283 -14.17 10.32 -5.44
CA ARG A 283 -13.22 11.32 -5.89
C ARG A 283 -12.11 11.53 -4.85
N PRO A 284 -10.85 11.31 -5.22
CA PRO A 284 -9.72 11.66 -4.36
C PRO A 284 -9.50 13.18 -4.35
N ASP A 285 -8.71 13.65 -3.40
CA ASP A 285 -8.28 15.05 -3.31
C ASP A 285 -7.13 15.35 -4.30
N GLY A 286 -6.50 14.33 -4.87
CA GLY A 286 -5.47 14.42 -5.90
C GLY A 286 -4.95 13.05 -6.31
N PHE A 287 -3.97 13.05 -7.22
CA PHE A 287 -3.39 11.82 -7.77
C PHE A 287 -1.87 11.79 -7.69
N VAL A 288 -1.31 10.60 -7.55
CA VAL A 288 0.09 10.31 -7.89
C VAL A 288 0.08 9.41 -9.13
N ILE A 289 0.76 9.83 -10.18
CA ILE A 289 0.88 9.05 -11.43
C ILE A 289 2.19 8.27 -11.39
N GLU A 290 2.09 6.97 -11.33
CA GLU A 290 3.26 6.09 -11.19
C GLU A 290 3.62 5.44 -12.54
N THR A 291 4.85 5.67 -12.99
CA THR A 291 5.40 5.04 -14.19
C THR A 291 5.88 3.61 -13.92
N PRO A 292 6.07 2.78 -14.95
CA PRO A 292 6.56 1.40 -14.79
C PRO A 292 7.95 1.27 -14.14
N VAL A 293 8.78 2.32 -14.11
CA VAL A 293 10.13 2.29 -13.51
C VAL A 293 10.13 2.53 -11.99
N ALA A 294 8.98 2.89 -11.40
CA ALA A 294 8.83 3.05 -9.96
C ALA A 294 9.12 1.75 -9.21
N GLY A 295 9.60 1.85 -7.95
CA GLY A 295 9.92 0.70 -7.11
C GLY A 295 8.70 -0.04 -6.54
N GLY A 296 8.89 -1.25 -6.05
CA GLY A 296 7.83 -2.07 -5.48
C GLY A 296 7.00 -2.79 -6.54
N HIS A 297 5.67 -2.84 -6.34
CA HIS A 297 4.76 -3.41 -7.34
C HIS A 297 4.57 -2.46 -8.51
N SER A 298 4.54 -3.01 -9.72
CA SER A 298 4.17 -2.28 -10.92
C SER A 298 2.81 -2.76 -11.44
N ALA A 299 2.05 -1.86 -12.07
CA ALA A 299 0.93 -2.29 -12.89
C ALA A 299 1.46 -3.23 -14.00
N PRO A 300 0.77 -4.34 -14.32
CA PRO A 300 1.16 -5.15 -15.47
C PRO A 300 0.99 -4.36 -16.77
N PRO A 301 1.78 -4.66 -17.84
CA PRO A 301 1.57 -4.06 -19.15
C PRO A 301 0.15 -4.29 -19.64
N ARG A 302 -0.40 -3.31 -20.35
CA ARG A 302 -1.75 -3.40 -20.92
C ARG A 302 -1.77 -4.30 -22.14
N GLY A 303 -2.67 -5.29 -22.10
CA GLY A 303 -2.80 -6.33 -23.14
C GLY A 303 -2.12 -7.63 -22.72
N ARG A 304 -1.60 -8.36 -23.71
CA ARG A 304 -0.87 -9.62 -23.45
C ARG A 304 0.48 -9.31 -22.80
N LEU A 305 0.80 -10.00 -21.72
CA LEU A 305 2.12 -9.94 -21.10
C LEU A 305 3.18 -10.43 -22.10
N VAL A 306 4.08 -9.56 -22.48
CA VAL A 306 5.30 -9.87 -23.22
C VAL A 306 6.47 -9.65 -22.28
N VAL A 307 7.43 -10.55 -22.29
CA VAL A 307 8.69 -10.42 -21.55
C VAL A 307 9.86 -10.33 -22.50
N ASP A 308 10.88 -9.58 -22.11
CA ASP A 308 12.14 -9.46 -22.87
C ASP A 308 13.06 -10.67 -22.63
N ALA A 309 14.28 -10.62 -23.18
CA ALA A 309 15.29 -11.66 -23.01
C ALA A 309 15.77 -11.82 -21.55
N ALA A 310 15.60 -10.79 -20.69
CA ALA A 310 15.91 -10.84 -19.27
C ALA A 310 14.71 -11.36 -18.42
N GLY A 311 13.55 -11.61 -19.08
CA GLY A 311 12.32 -12.04 -18.43
C GLY A 311 11.54 -10.91 -17.77
N GLU A 312 11.85 -9.65 -18.07
CA GLU A 312 11.13 -8.49 -17.57
C GLU A 312 9.92 -8.13 -18.43
N PRO A 313 8.82 -7.64 -17.85
CA PRO A 313 7.67 -7.16 -18.62
C PRO A 313 8.05 -6.01 -19.55
N VAL A 314 7.63 -6.09 -20.81
CA VAL A 314 7.82 -5.02 -21.80
C VAL A 314 6.63 -4.06 -21.73
N TYR A 315 6.91 -2.80 -21.46
CA TYR A 315 5.94 -1.71 -21.43
C TYR A 315 5.98 -0.91 -22.74
N GLY A 316 4.85 -0.33 -23.11
CA GLY A 316 4.72 0.45 -24.34
C GLY A 316 3.89 1.72 -24.13
N PRO A 317 3.61 2.50 -25.19
CA PRO A 317 2.89 3.78 -25.09
C PRO A 317 1.51 3.69 -24.43
N ARG A 318 0.88 2.51 -24.44
CA ARG A 318 -0.40 2.29 -23.75
C ARG A 318 -0.29 2.28 -22.22
N ASP A 319 0.92 2.06 -21.71
CA ASP A 319 1.20 1.97 -20.28
C ASP A 319 1.54 3.34 -19.68
N GLU A 320 1.71 4.35 -20.53
CA GLU A 320 1.92 5.74 -20.13
C GLU A 320 0.58 6.45 -19.90
N ALA A 321 0.54 7.30 -18.88
CA ALA A 321 -0.61 8.14 -18.62
C ALA A 321 -0.55 9.38 -19.53
N ASP A 322 -1.66 9.72 -20.17
CA ASP A 322 -1.79 11.00 -20.89
C ASP A 322 -1.92 12.13 -19.86
N LEU A 323 -0.89 12.96 -19.75
CA LEU A 323 -0.80 14.02 -18.74
C LEU A 323 -1.72 15.21 -19.08
N ALA A 324 -2.03 15.46 -20.36
CA ALA A 324 -3.02 16.47 -20.74
C ALA A 324 -4.43 16.07 -20.26
N MET A 325 -4.77 14.79 -20.40
CA MET A 325 -6.01 14.24 -19.86
C MET A 325 -6.05 14.29 -18.32
N MET A 326 -4.90 14.10 -17.65
CA MET A 326 -4.80 14.28 -16.19
C MET A 326 -5.06 15.73 -15.77
N ALA A 327 -4.42 16.70 -16.42
CA ALA A 327 -4.62 18.13 -16.16
C ALA A 327 -6.09 18.55 -16.39
N ALA A 328 -6.75 17.99 -17.40
CA ALA A 328 -8.16 18.24 -17.69
C ALA A 328 -9.14 17.77 -16.59
N LEU A 329 -8.73 16.88 -15.68
CA LEU A 329 -9.54 16.48 -14.51
C LEU A 329 -9.71 17.60 -13.48
N GLY A 330 -8.85 18.64 -13.52
CA GLY A 330 -8.89 19.77 -12.58
C GLY A 330 -8.55 19.37 -11.13
N LEU A 331 -7.86 18.27 -10.92
CA LEU A 331 -7.37 17.83 -9.63
C LEU A 331 -5.83 17.88 -9.61
N PRO A 332 -5.21 18.21 -8.45
CA PRO A 332 -3.76 18.21 -8.35
C PRO A 332 -3.19 16.81 -8.61
N PHE A 333 -2.02 16.75 -9.23
CA PHE A 333 -1.33 15.48 -9.43
C PHE A 333 0.19 15.62 -9.36
N TRP A 334 0.84 14.53 -8.95
CA TRP A 334 2.29 14.38 -8.85
C TRP A 334 2.76 13.23 -9.72
N LEU A 335 3.98 13.34 -10.29
CA LEU A 335 4.58 12.28 -11.10
C LEU A 335 5.58 11.46 -10.29
N ALA A 336 5.54 10.14 -10.43
CA ALA A 336 6.39 9.20 -9.72
C ALA A 336 7.06 8.20 -10.67
N GLY A 337 8.30 7.79 -10.34
CA GLY A 337 9.12 6.90 -11.18
C GLY A 337 9.94 7.66 -12.21
N GLY A 338 11.27 7.76 -12.00
CA GLY A 338 12.19 8.45 -12.91
C GLY A 338 12.21 9.98 -12.81
N TYR A 339 11.61 10.56 -11.78
CA TYR A 339 11.55 12.03 -11.59
C TYR A 339 12.44 12.55 -10.44
N GLY A 340 13.27 11.74 -9.83
CA GLY A 340 14.04 12.08 -8.63
C GLY A 340 15.26 13.00 -8.84
N THR A 341 15.22 13.88 -9.82
CA THR A 341 16.28 14.84 -10.16
C THR A 341 15.71 16.24 -10.38
N PRO A 342 16.53 17.34 -10.34
CA PRO A 342 16.08 18.69 -10.68
C PRO A 342 15.38 18.74 -12.05
N ALA A 343 16.01 18.21 -13.08
CA ALA A 343 15.43 18.14 -14.43
C ALA A 343 14.14 17.29 -14.48
N GLY A 344 14.01 16.27 -13.61
CA GLY A 344 12.78 15.51 -13.45
C GLY A 344 11.64 16.35 -12.89
N LEU A 345 11.92 17.17 -11.87
CA LEU A 345 10.96 18.12 -11.31
C LEU A 345 10.51 19.15 -12.36
N GLU A 346 11.46 19.75 -13.08
CA GLU A 346 11.14 20.73 -14.14
C GLU A 346 10.24 20.12 -15.22
N ARG A 347 10.54 18.91 -15.69
CA ARG A 347 9.68 18.20 -16.66
C ARG A 347 8.28 17.92 -16.11
N ALA A 348 8.16 17.57 -14.82
CA ALA A 348 6.87 17.32 -14.20
C ALA A 348 6.03 18.61 -14.13
N LEU A 349 6.62 19.72 -13.69
CA LEU A 349 5.96 21.02 -13.61
C LEU A 349 5.57 21.53 -15.01
N ALA A 350 6.45 21.40 -16.00
CA ALA A 350 6.14 21.74 -17.41
C ALA A 350 5.00 20.92 -18.00
N ALA A 351 4.79 19.69 -17.51
CA ALA A 351 3.66 18.82 -17.89
C ALA A 351 2.37 19.13 -17.12
N GLY A 352 2.36 20.18 -16.26
CA GLY A 352 1.19 20.59 -15.49
C GLY A 352 0.98 19.84 -14.17
N ALA A 353 1.96 19.06 -13.70
CA ALA A 353 1.91 18.45 -12.39
C ALA A 353 2.18 19.50 -11.27
N ASP A 354 1.64 19.27 -10.07
CA ASP A 354 1.94 20.09 -8.87
C ASP A 354 3.33 19.77 -8.29
N GLY A 355 3.95 18.67 -8.72
CA GLY A 355 5.28 18.25 -8.29
C GLY A 355 5.57 16.79 -8.59
N ILE A 356 6.46 16.20 -7.77
CA ILE A 356 6.92 14.82 -7.96
C ILE A 356 6.82 13.99 -6.66
N GLN A 357 6.69 12.65 -6.83
CA GLN A 357 6.92 11.70 -5.73
C GLN A 357 8.21 10.92 -5.98
N VAL A 358 9.08 10.86 -4.98
CA VAL A 358 10.39 10.22 -5.05
C VAL A 358 10.50 9.13 -3.98
N GLY A 359 10.89 7.92 -4.41
CA GLY A 359 11.10 6.77 -3.50
C GLY A 359 12.58 6.45 -3.31
N SER A 360 13.25 5.95 -4.35
CA SER A 360 14.58 5.32 -4.26
C SER A 360 15.66 6.21 -3.65
N ALA A 361 15.65 7.52 -3.93
CA ALA A 361 16.58 8.46 -3.33
C ALA A 361 16.43 8.50 -1.80
N PHE A 362 15.20 8.49 -1.30
CA PHE A 362 14.93 8.46 0.13
C PHE A 362 15.13 7.07 0.75
N ALA A 363 14.96 5.98 -0.02
CA ALA A 363 15.25 4.62 0.48
C ALA A 363 16.74 4.44 0.82
N LEU A 364 17.62 5.16 0.13
CA LEU A 364 19.08 5.06 0.29
C LEU A 364 19.69 6.14 1.18
N CYS A 365 18.90 7.08 1.73
CA CYS A 365 19.38 8.09 2.68
C CYS A 365 19.57 7.52 4.09
N ARG A 366 20.26 8.24 4.97
CA ARG A 366 20.62 7.76 6.32
C ARG A 366 19.41 7.59 7.26
N GLU A 367 18.34 8.35 7.06
CA GLU A 367 17.10 8.27 7.85
C GLU A 367 16.18 7.12 7.44
N SER A 368 16.48 6.46 6.33
CA SER A 368 15.76 5.27 5.86
C SER A 368 15.77 4.14 6.90
N GLY A 369 14.67 3.40 6.97
CA GLY A 369 14.55 2.22 7.83
C GLY A 369 15.32 0.99 7.35
N LEU A 370 15.93 1.00 6.15
CA LEU A 370 16.76 -0.11 5.67
C LEU A 370 17.91 -0.40 6.62
N ASP A 371 18.22 -1.68 6.79
CA ASP A 371 19.44 -2.10 7.48
C ASP A 371 20.65 -1.38 6.87
N PRO A 372 21.51 -0.71 7.69
CA PRO A 372 22.60 0.10 7.17
C PRO A 372 23.61 -0.69 6.31
N ALA A 373 23.84 -1.98 6.60
CA ALA A 373 24.74 -2.81 5.80
C ALA A 373 24.10 -3.15 4.45
N LEU A 374 22.81 -3.49 4.43
CA LEU A 374 22.06 -3.72 3.20
C LEU A 374 21.96 -2.45 2.35
N ARG A 375 21.70 -1.30 2.98
CA ARG A 375 21.64 0.01 2.30
C ARG A 375 22.97 0.32 1.57
N ARG A 376 24.12 0.16 2.25
CA ARG A 376 25.45 0.37 1.63
C ARG A 376 25.71 -0.60 0.47
N ARG A 377 25.31 -1.87 0.62
CA ARG A 377 25.48 -2.88 -0.44
C ARG A 377 24.60 -2.58 -1.66
N LEU A 378 23.36 -2.20 -1.40
CA LEU A 378 22.39 -1.85 -2.44
C LEU A 378 22.85 -0.64 -3.25
N ARG A 379 23.41 0.37 -2.60
CA ARG A 379 23.96 1.56 -3.25
C ARG A 379 25.11 1.26 -4.23
N ARG A 380 25.96 0.25 -3.92
CA ARG A 380 27.06 -0.17 -4.79
C ARG A 380 26.63 -1.05 -5.98
N ARG A 381 25.41 -1.53 -5.98
CA ARG A 381 24.85 -2.47 -6.96
C ARG A 381 23.51 -1.98 -7.51
N ALA A 382 23.39 -0.68 -7.62
CA ALA A 382 22.18 0.00 -8.05
C ALA A 382 21.74 -0.34 -9.49
N ASP A 383 22.63 -0.86 -10.31
CA ASP A 383 22.42 -1.32 -11.68
C ASP A 383 21.61 -2.64 -11.81
N LEU A 384 21.29 -3.29 -10.69
CA LEU A 384 20.73 -4.64 -10.67
C LEU A 384 19.28 -4.71 -10.15
N VAL A 385 18.45 -3.73 -10.44
CA VAL A 385 17.02 -3.80 -10.12
C VAL A 385 16.24 -4.41 -11.30
N ARG A 386 15.63 -5.56 -11.07
CA ARG A 386 14.82 -6.29 -12.06
C ARG A 386 13.34 -6.21 -11.73
N ASN A 387 12.50 -6.05 -12.75
CA ASN A 387 11.06 -6.14 -12.64
C ASN A 387 10.60 -7.59 -12.83
N ASP A 388 10.57 -8.37 -11.76
CA ASP A 388 10.23 -9.80 -11.81
C ASP A 388 8.69 -10.02 -11.82
N PRO A 389 8.09 -10.56 -12.89
CA PRO A 389 6.65 -10.80 -12.98
C PRO A 389 6.16 -11.92 -12.06
N ARG A 390 7.08 -12.72 -11.50
CA ARG A 390 6.74 -13.86 -10.62
C ARG A 390 7.06 -13.61 -9.15
N ALA A 391 7.88 -12.62 -8.78
CA ALA A 391 8.33 -12.45 -7.40
C ALA A 391 7.20 -12.25 -6.40
N SER A 392 6.17 -11.46 -6.75
CA SER A 392 5.08 -11.19 -5.83
C SER A 392 4.03 -12.31 -5.81
N PRO A 393 3.57 -12.75 -4.61
CA PRO A 393 2.48 -13.71 -4.50
C PRO A 393 1.13 -13.15 -4.96
N THR A 394 1.04 -11.85 -5.24
CA THR A 394 -0.17 -11.19 -5.75
C THR A 394 -0.32 -11.30 -7.28
N GLY A 395 0.66 -11.85 -7.99
CA GLY A 395 0.67 -11.95 -9.44
C GLY A 395 1.06 -10.67 -10.19
N PHE A 396 1.30 -9.56 -9.47
CA PHE A 396 1.79 -8.32 -10.08
C PHE A 396 3.32 -8.34 -10.21
N PRO A 397 3.88 -7.76 -11.27
CA PRO A 397 5.33 -7.56 -11.36
C PRO A 397 5.85 -6.81 -10.13
N PHE A 398 7.04 -7.20 -9.66
CA PHE A 398 7.65 -6.60 -8.48
C PHE A 398 9.14 -6.35 -8.71
N LYS A 399 9.59 -5.13 -8.40
CA LYS A 399 10.99 -4.76 -8.51
C LYS A 399 11.81 -5.46 -7.44
N VAL A 400 12.78 -6.26 -7.85
CA VAL A 400 13.72 -6.97 -6.96
C VAL A 400 15.12 -6.44 -7.20
N ALA A 401 15.75 -5.93 -6.15
CA ALA A 401 17.13 -5.52 -6.20
C ALA A 401 18.06 -6.71 -5.90
N ALA A 402 18.96 -7.01 -6.82
CA ALA A 402 19.88 -8.13 -6.72
C ALA A 402 21.05 -7.81 -5.78
N VAL A 403 20.94 -8.24 -4.52
CA VAL A 403 21.99 -8.09 -3.50
C VAL A 403 22.36 -9.47 -2.96
N PRO A 404 23.64 -9.85 -2.93
CA PRO A 404 24.07 -11.15 -2.41
C PRO A 404 23.57 -11.44 -1.00
N GLY A 405 23.21 -12.70 -0.70
CA GLY A 405 22.64 -13.14 0.59
C GLY A 405 21.20 -12.68 0.82
N THR A 406 20.48 -12.33 -0.23
CA THR A 406 19.05 -11.95 -0.16
C THR A 406 18.20 -12.89 -0.99
N LEU A 407 16.87 -12.80 -0.84
CA LEU A 407 15.92 -13.60 -1.63
C LEU A 407 15.94 -13.27 -3.15
N SER A 408 16.82 -12.39 -3.61
CA SER A 408 17.10 -12.21 -5.03
C SER A 408 17.95 -13.33 -5.63
N GLU A 409 18.77 -14.02 -4.81
CA GLU A 409 19.58 -15.16 -5.22
C GLU A 409 18.76 -16.45 -5.17
N GLN A 410 18.94 -17.31 -6.18
CA GLN A 410 18.13 -18.53 -6.33
C GLN A 410 18.42 -19.56 -5.21
N ASP A 411 19.68 -19.72 -4.84
CA ASP A 411 20.11 -20.62 -3.76
C ASP A 411 19.57 -20.18 -2.38
N VAL A 412 19.57 -18.87 -2.09
CA VAL A 412 18.96 -18.31 -0.87
C VAL A 412 17.45 -18.51 -0.87
N TYR A 413 16.81 -18.30 -2.03
CA TYR A 413 15.38 -18.51 -2.19
C TYR A 413 14.98 -19.99 -1.99
N GLU A 414 15.74 -20.94 -2.56
CA GLU A 414 15.48 -22.37 -2.46
C GLU A 414 15.77 -22.92 -1.06
N ALA A 415 16.83 -22.44 -0.42
CA ALA A 415 17.17 -22.83 0.95
C ALA A 415 16.17 -22.30 2.00
N ARG A 416 15.38 -21.30 1.66
CA ARG A 416 14.39 -20.72 2.56
C ARG A 416 13.19 -21.64 2.75
N PRO A 417 12.88 -22.10 3.99
CA PRO A 417 11.64 -22.82 4.25
C PRO A 417 10.43 -21.93 3.93
N ARG A 418 9.50 -22.41 3.11
CA ARG A 418 8.29 -21.68 2.77
C ARG A 418 7.33 -21.65 3.96
N LEU A 419 7.23 -20.49 4.60
CA LEU A 419 6.42 -20.24 5.78
C LEU A 419 5.57 -18.99 5.57
N CYS A 420 4.29 -19.07 5.91
CA CYS A 420 3.36 -17.94 5.88
C CYS A 420 2.84 -17.69 7.30
N ASP A 421 3.63 -17.00 8.12
CA ASP A 421 3.29 -16.66 9.51
C ASP A 421 2.67 -15.27 9.68
N LEU A 422 2.93 -14.34 8.77
CA LEU A 422 2.39 -12.98 8.79
C LEU A 422 1.06 -12.83 8.02
N GLY A 423 1.04 -13.28 6.76
CA GLY A 423 -0.19 -13.43 5.98
C GLY A 423 -0.83 -12.14 5.45
N TYR A 424 -0.07 -11.04 5.26
CA TYR A 424 -0.62 -9.78 4.74
C TYR A 424 -1.13 -9.88 3.30
N LEU A 425 -0.44 -10.66 2.45
CA LEU A 425 -0.76 -10.81 1.02
C LEU A 425 -1.52 -12.12 0.73
N ARG A 426 -2.25 -12.65 1.72
CA ARG A 426 -3.15 -13.79 1.47
C ARG A 426 -4.40 -13.31 0.76
N THR A 427 -4.82 -14.06 -0.26
CA THR A 427 -6.10 -13.86 -0.94
C THR A 427 -7.19 -14.59 -0.18
N PRO A 428 -8.25 -13.89 0.27
CA PRO A 428 -9.47 -14.55 0.76
C PRO A 428 -10.13 -15.33 -0.38
N TYR A 429 -10.63 -16.53 -0.12
CA TYR A 429 -11.39 -17.31 -1.08
C TYR A 429 -12.55 -18.06 -0.41
N GLU A 430 -13.63 -18.27 -1.13
CA GLU A 430 -14.77 -19.05 -0.64
C GLU A 430 -14.46 -20.54 -0.74
N LYS A 431 -14.71 -21.29 0.34
CA LYS A 431 -14.61 -22.74 0.37
C LYS A 431 -15.95 -23.37 0.04
N ALA A 432 -15.95 -24.67 -0.31
CA ALA A 432 -17.15 -25.44 -0.61
C ALA A 432 -18.23 -25.39 0.49
N ASP A 433 -17.83 -25.18 1.75
CA ASP A 433 -18.74 -25.02 2.90
C ASP A 433 -19.26 -23.59 3.11
N GLY A 434 -18.98 -22.66 2.18
CA GLY A 434 -19.35 -21.25 2.26
C GLY A 434 -18.51 -20.44 3.26
N SER A 435 -17.57 -21.05 3.96
CA SER A 435 -16.63 -20.31 4.83
C SER A 435 -15.50 -19.69 4.01
N VAL A 436 -14.84 -18.65 4.58
CA VAL A 436 -13.70 -18.01 3.92
C VAL A 436 -12.39 -18.63 4.35
N GLY A 437 -11.66 -19.14 3.35
CA GLY A 437 -10.26 -19.52 3.47
C GLY A 437 -9.30 -18.40 3.09
N TYR A 438 -8.01 -18.62 3.34
CA TYR A 438 -6.94 -17.68 2.97
C TYR A 438 -5.78 -18.45 2.36
N ARG A 439 -5.31 -18.04 1.18
CA ARG A 439 -4.19 -18.68 0.48
C ARG A 439 -3.17 -17.64 0.01
N CYS A 440 -1.92 -18.06 -0.12
CA CYS A 440 -0.83 -17.22 -0.62
C CYS A 440 0.10 -18.06 -1.49
N ALA A 441 0.38 -17.65 -2.70
CA ALA A 441 1.25 -18.40 -3.61
C ALA A 441 2.71 -18.53 -3.10
N ALA A 442 3.10 -17.79 -2.06
CA ALA A 442 4.39 -17.94 -1.37
C ALA A 442 4.33 -18.80 -0.09
N GLU A 443 3.18 -19.40 0.25
CA GLU A 443 3.07 -20.37 1.35
C GLU A 443 3.63 -21.75 0.96
N PRO A 444 3.72 -22.75 1.87
CA PRO A 444 4.13 -24.11 1.52
C PRO A 444 3.32 -24.66 0.34
N VAL A 445 4.01 -25.25 -0.64
CA VAL A 445 3.40 -25.71 -1.90
C VAL A 445 2.27 -26.71 -1.64
N ASP A 446 2.50 -27.70 -0.78
CA ASP A 446 1.50 -28.68 -0.39
C ASP A 446 0.26 -28.07 0.28
N VAL A 447 0.45 -26.99 1.07
CA VAL A 447 -0.66 -26.22 1.67
C VAL A 447 -1.44 -25.47 0.60
N TYR A 448 -0.76 -24.86 -0.37
CA TYR A 448 -1.39 -24.13 -1.47
C TYR A 448 -2.21 -25.05 -2.37
N VAL A 449 -1.64 -26.23 -2.71
CA VAL A 449 -2.33 -27.26 -3.51
C VAL A 449 -3.56 -27.81 -2.79
N ARG A 450 -3.47 -28.10 -1.47
CA ARG A 450 -4.66 -28.51 -0.67
C ARG A 450 -5.77 -27.47 -0.64
N LYS A 451 -5.47 -26.21 -0.96
CA LYS A 451 -6.45 -25.13 -1.10
C LYS A 451 -6.96 -24.94 -2.52
N GLY A 452 -6.86 -25.98 -3.36
CA GLY A 452 -7.45 -26.04 -4.69
C GLY A 452 -6.67 -25.30 -5.78
N ARG A 453 -5.35 -25.04 -5.60
CA ARG A 453 -4.56 -24.33 -6.61
C ARG A 453 -3.42 -25.19 -7.16
N PRO A 454 -3.06 -25.00 -8.45
CA PRO A 454 -1.94 -25.72 -9.05
C PRO A 454 -0.58 -25.29 -8.46
N ALA A 455 0.34 -26.24 -8.34
CA ALA A 455 1.67 -26.02 -7.75
C ALA A 455 2.48 -24.96 -8.52
N GLU A 456 2.33 -24.92 -9.84
CA GLU A 456 3.06 -24.04 -10.77
C GLU A 456 2.84 -22.53 -10.47
N GLU A 457 1.72 -22.18 -9.86
CA GLU A 457 1.46 -20.80 -9.42
C GLU A 457 2.38 -20.34 -8.30
N THR A 458 3.01 -21.28 -7.62
CA THR A 458 3.96 -20.99 -6.54
C THR A 458 5.38 -20.75 -7.04
N ASP A 459 5.66 -21.01 -8.32
CA ASP A 459 7.00 -20.91 -8.90
C ASP A 459 7.52 -19.47 -8.90
N GLY A 460 8.74 -19.29 -8.36
CA GLY A 460 9.37 -17.99 -8.24
C GLY A 460 8.73 -17.03 -7.23
N ARG A 461 7.64 -17.43 -6.54
CA ARG A 461 6.95 -16.56 -5.57
C ARG A 461 7.76 -16.39 -4.29
N ARG A 462 8.11 -15.17 -3.96
CA ARG A 462 8.87 -14.81 -2.76
C ARG A 462 7.94 -14.33 -1.65
N CYS A 463 8.27 -14.65 -0.40
CA CYS A 463 7.52 -14.14 0.75
C CYS A 463 7.85 -12.66 0.99
N LEU A 464 7.14 -11.73 0.34
CA LEU A 464 7.36 -10.28 0.49
C LEU A 464 7.18 -9.82 1.94
N CYS A 465 6.19 -10.36 2.66
CA CYS A 465 5.90 -9.96 4.04
C CYS A 465 7.12 -10.15 4.96
N ASN A 466 7.72 -11.33 4.94
CA ASN A 466 8.88 -11.64 5.78
C ASN A 466 10.18 -11.02 5.25
N GLY A 467 10.41 -11.10 3.93
CA GLY A 467 11.63 -10.59 3.31
C GLY A 467 11.79 -9.08 3.46
N LEU A 468 10.71 -8.32 3.32
CA LEU A 468 10.75 -6.86 3.51
C LEU A 468 10.94 -6.46 4.99
N LEU A 469 10.36 -7.21 5.94
CA LEU A 469 10.66 -7.00 7.37
C LEU A 469 12.12 -7.35 7.70
N ALA A 470 12.69 -8.36 7.06
CA ALA A 470 14.10 -8.69 7.24
C ALA A 470 15.01 -7.58 6.69
N ALA A 471 14.61 -6.88 5.62
CA ALA A 471 15.36 -5.76 5.04
C ALA A 471 15.51 -4.56 6.00
N ILE A 472 14.61 -4.42 6.97
CA ILE A 472 14.69 -3.39 8.04
C ILE A 472 15.22 -3.95 9.38
N GLY A 473 15.89 -5.12 9.36
CA GLY A 473 16.45 -5.77 10.53
C GLY A 473 15.41 -6.40 11.47
N LEU A 474 14.14 -6.50 11.07
CA LEU A 474 13.05 -7.10 11.84
C LEU A 474 12.65 -8.48 11.32
N GLY A 475 13.52 -9.20 10.61
CA GLY A 475 13.28 -10.56 10.15
C GLY A 475 13.03 -11.53 11.31
N GLN A 476 12.15 -12.53 11.10
CA GLN A 476 11.87 -13.56 12.10
C GLN A 476 13.10 -14.44 12.31
N ARG A 477 13.32 -14.84 13.55
CA ARG A 477 14.34 -15.79 13.97
C ARG A 477 13.67 -17.07 14.46
N ARG A 478 14.35 -18.21 14.30
CA ARG A 478 13.82 -19.52 14.71
C ARG A 478 14.93 -20.35 15.35
N PRO A 479 14.58 -21.37 16.16
CA PRO A 479 15.57 -22.31 16.67
C PRO A 479 16.46 -22.90 15.56
N GLY A 480 17.69 -23.28 15.89
CA GLY A 480 18.66 -23.80 14.92
C GLY A 480 19.41 -22.72 14.15
N GLY A 481 19.39 -21.46 14.61
CA GLY A 481 20.13 -20.36 14.00
C GLY A 481 19.48 -19.75 12.76
N TYR A 482 18.24 -20.15 12.43
CA TYR A 482 17.53 -19.58 11.28
C TYR A 482 17.23 -18.09 11.47
N ALA A 483 17.62 -17.29 10.50
CA ALA A 483 17.21 -15.89 10.35
C ALA A 483 16.54 -15.71 8.98
N GLU A 484 15.43 -15.00 8.94
CA GLU A 484 14.69 -14.72 7.71
C GLU A 484 15.58 -13.90 6.74
N PRO A 485 15.85 -14.39 5.52
CA PRO A 485 16.62 -13.64 4.54
C PRO A 485 15.88 -12.41 4.03
N PRO A 486 16.58 -11.28 3.81
CA PRO A 486 15.94 -10.05 3.34
C PRO A 486 15.56 -10.12 1.86
N LEU A 487 14.57 -9.31 1.48
CA LEU A 487 14.23 -8.95 0.11
C LEU A 487 14.27 -7.44 -0.02
N LEU A 488 14.91 -6.94 -1.09
CA LEU A 488 15.07 -5.50 -1.32
C LEU A 488 14.35 -5.08 -2.60
N THR A 489 13.80 -3.87 -2.58
CA THR A 489 13.14 -3.26 -3.74
C THR A 489 13.54 -1.79 -3.89
N LEU A 490 13.74 -1.36 -5.12
CA LEU A 490 13.94 0.04 -5.53
C LEU A 490 13.29 0.27 -6.90
N GLY A 491 13.23 1.53 -7.34
CA GLY A 491 12.99 1.85 -8.74
C GLY A 491 14.19 1.52 -9.62
N GLN A 492 13.95 1.42 -10.92
CA GLN A 492 14.99 1.09 -11.89
C GLN A 492 15.84 2.30 -12.32
N ASP A 493 15.30 3.52 -12.18
CA ASP A 493 16.06 4.74 -12.40
C ASP A 493 16.78 5.16 -11.13
N LEU A 494 18.10 5.11 -11.16
CA LEU A 494 18.99 5.44 -10.06
C LEU A 494 19.99 6.56 -10.40
N GLY A 495 19.77 7.28 -11.51
CA GLY A 495 20.56 8.45 -11.93
C GLY A 495 20.63 9.57 -10.89
N PHE A 496 19.70 9.60 -9.93
CA PHE A 496 19.73 10.52 -8.81
C PHE A 496 20.96 10.34 -7.90
N LEU A 497 21.64 9.19 -7.92
CA LEU A 497 22.83 8.91 -7.09
C LEU A 497 24.04 9.75 -7.49
N ASP A 498 24.12 10.19 -8.76
CA ASP A 498 25.22 10.99 -9.25
C ASP A 498 25.31 12.30 -8.49
N GLY A 499 26.47 12.56 -7.87
CA GLY A 499 26.74 13.77 -7.09
C GLY A 499 26.14 13.80 -5.67
N LEU A 500 25.51 12.73 -5.18
CA LEU A 500 25.16 12.59 -3.76
C LEU A 500 26.30 11.89 -2.99
N PRO A 501 26.67 12.38 -1.78
CA PRO A 501 27.70 11.74 -0.95
C PRO A 501 27.24 10.35 -0.48
N ASP A 502 28.18 9.51 -0.01
CA ASP A 502 27.88 8.12 0.37
C ASP A 502 26.88 7.97 1.53
N ASP A 503 26.83 8.92 2.43
CA ASP A 503 25.90 8.93 3.58
C ASP A 503 25.07 10.20 3.60
N TYR A 504 24.37 10.47 2.50
CA TYR A 504 23.48 11.63 2.37
C TYR A 504 22.22 11.51 3.24
N SER A 505 21.67 12.64 3.61
CA SER A 505 20.42 12.77 4.36
C SER A 505 19.20 12.96 3.46
N ALA A 506 18.02 12.81 4.04
CA ALA A 506 16.77 13.18 3.37
C ALA A 506 16.74 14.68 3.01
N ALA A 507 17.32 15.54 3.85
CA ALA A 507 17.44 16.97 3.57
C ALA A 507 18.34 17.26 2.35
N ASP A 508 19.42 16.47 2.15
CA ASP A 508 20.28 16.62 0.97
C ASP A 508 19.52 16.26 -0.32
N VAL A 509 18.66 15.24 -0.27
CA VAL A 509 17.79 14.87 -1.41
C VAL A 509 16.82 16.01 -1.73
N VAL A 510 16.15 16.56 -0.71
CA VAL A 510 15.21 17.67 -0.88
C VAL A 510 15.92 18.90 -1.43
N ALA A 511 17.05 19.30 -0.83
CA ALA A 511 17.82 20.45 -1.26
C ALA A 511 18.30 20.30 -2.71
N ARG A 512 18.86 19.14 -3.07
CA ARG A 512 19.32 18.88 -4.44
C ARG A 512 18.20 19.01 -5.46
N ILE A 513 17.01 18.43 -5.20
CA ILE A 513 15.90 18.45 -6.16
C ILE A 513 15.33 19.86 -6.29
N LEU A 514 15.13 20.57 -5.17
CA LEU A 514 14.46 21.86 -5.18
C LEU A 514 15.39 23.01 -5.56
N LEU A 515 16.66 23.02 -5.08
CA LEU A 515 17.61 24.10 -5.35
C LEU A 515 18.29 23.95 -6.72
N GLY A 516 18.49 22.72 -7.19
CA GLY A 516 19.05 22.46 -8.51
C GLY A 516 18.10 22.77 -9.68
N ALA A 517 16.81 22.91 -9.41
CA ALA A 517 15.81 23.33 -10.41
C ALA A 517 15.80 24.84 -10.70
N HIS A 518 16.64 25.62 -10.03
CA HIS A 518 16.70 27.09 -10.15
C HIS A 518 18.04 27.61 -10.69
N VAL A 519 18.91 26.72 -11.23
CA VAL A 519 20.20 27.10 -11.81
C VAL A 519 20.20 27.01 -13.34
#